data_bb6256e6812166de8e46057502d2db8f
#
_entry.id   bb6256e6812166de8e46057502d2db8f
#
_cell.length_a   1.000
_cell.length_b   1.000
_cell.length_c   1.000
_cell.angle_alpha   90.00
_cell.angle_beta   90.00
_cell.angle_gamma   90.00
#
_symmetry.space_group_name_H-M   'P 1'
#
loop_
_entity.id
_entity.type
_entity.pdbx_description
1 polymer ?
#
loop_
_entity_poly.entity_id
_entity_poly.type
_entity_poly.pdbx_seq_one_letter_code
_entity_poly.pdbx_strand_id
1 'polypeptide(L)'
;KQVSCINDPYGDVIKPESTMMLDYEVELALVIGKTCYQVSAEEASNYIFGYMICNDISMRDWQLHNMPDRVELMIGKSHDSHGPTGPWIVTSEEIADPHNLKINCYVNNELRQSSDTGDMIWDCFEQIEYLSSAMTLKPGDIITTGTPPGSGFSPRGASGKADKERKGNVFLEPGDLVKCEIESIGTIVNKIILG
;
A
#
# COMPACT_ATOMS: atom_id res chain seq x y z
N LYS A 1 2.99 -8.71 4.19
CA LYS A 1 4.42 -8.31 4.28
C LYS A 1 5.03 -8.74 5.61
N GLN A 2 6.33 -8.96 5.64
CA GLN A 2 7.09 -9.11 6.88
C GLN A 2 7.36 -7.74 7.52
N VAL A 3 7.36 -7.67 8.84
CA VAL A 3 7.65 -6.40 9.56
C VAL A 3 9.04 -5.84 9.24
N SER A 4 10.00 -6.68 8.88
CA SER A 4 11.36 -6.26 8.52
C SER A 4 11.43 -5.39 7.26
N CYS A 5 10.39 -5.37 6.42
CA CYS A 5 10.36 -4.53 5.24
C CYS A 5 9.96 -3.07 5.51
N ILE A 6 9.45 -2.76 6.72
CA ILE A 6 9.04 -1.40 7.08
C ILE A 6 10.23 -0.45 6.90
N ASN A 7 9.94 0.68 6.29
CA ASN A 7 10.93 1.70 5.98
C ASN A 7 10.42 3.09 6.38
N ASP A 8 11.35 4.02 6.52
CA ASP A 8 11.09 5.43 6.79
C ASP A 8 10.23 6.05 5.67
N PRO A 9 9.30 6.97 5.99
CA PRO A 9 8.47 7.65 4.99
C PRO A 9 9.26 8.41 3.93
N TYR A 10 10.51 8.75 4.22
CA TYR A 10 11.43 9.45 3.31
C TYR A 10 12.71 8.66 3.05
N GLY A 11 12.76 7.40 3.48
CA GLY A 11 13.89 6.51 3.27
C GLY A 11 13.98 6.02 1.81
N ASP A 12 15.19 5.68 1.39
CA ASP A 12 15.40 5.09 0.07
C ASP A 12 14.80 3.68 0.00
N VAL A 13 14.28 3.33 -1.17
CA VAL A 13 13.79 1.98 -1.48
C VAL A 13 14.82 1.26 -2.36
N ILE A 14 15.27 0.11 -1.90
CA ILE A 14 16.27 -0.69 -2.57
C ILE A 14 15.63 -1.51 -3.69
N LYS A 15 16.06 -1.33 -4.94
CA LYS A 15 15.76 -2.23 -6.05
C LYS A 15 16.85 -3.30 -6.11
N PRO A 16 16.57 -4.55 -5.72
CA PRO A 16 17.54 -5.63 -5.87
C PRO A 16 17.80 -5.94 -7.35
N GLU A 17 19.04 -6.33 -7.68
CA GLU A 17 19.39 -6.76 -9.05
C GLU A 17 18.55 -7.95 -9.54
N SER A 18 17.98 -8.71 -8.63
CA SER A 18 17.15 -9.89 -8.92
C SER A 18 15.75 -9.57 -9.43
N THR A 19 15.33 -8.29 -9.49
CA THR A 19 14.02 -7.90 -10.02
C THR A 19 14.13 -6.93 -11.21
N MET A 20 13.34 -7.22 -12.23
CA MET A 20 13.12 -6.32 -13.37
C MET A 20 11.76 -5.63 -13.31
N MET A 21 10.92 -5.98 -12.34
CA MET A 21 9.53 -5.54 -12.27
C MET A 21 9.20 -5.01 -10.86
N LEU A 22 10.00 -4.04 -10.37
CA LEU A 22 9.71 -3.35 -9.11
C LEU A 22 8.54 -2.38 -9.31
N ASP A 23 7.54 -2.46 -8.47
CA ASP A 23 6.28 -1.74 -8.62
C ASP A 23 5.88 -1.01 -7.34
N TYR A 24 5.06 0.02 -7.50
CA TYR A 24 4.51 0.89 -6.45
C TYR A 24 3.04 0.59 -6.23
N GLU A 25 2.61 0.70 -4.99
CA GLU A 25 1.22 0.51 -4.55
C GLU A 25 0.92 1.47 -3.38
N VAL A 26 0.29 2.63 -3.67
CA VAL A 26 -0.18 3.50 -2.58
C VAL A 26 -1.39 2.86 -1.90
N GLU A 27 -1.34 2.78 -0.57
CA GLU A 27 -2.40 2.17 0.24
C GLU A 27 -2.68 2.99 1.49
N LEU A 28 -3.94 3.06 1.90
CA LEU A 28 -4.29 3.41 3.26
C LEU A 28 -3.85 2.27 4.18
N ALA A 29 -3.22 2.59 5.28
CA ALA A 29 -2.84 1.61 6.30
C ALA A 29 -3.53 1.93 7.62
N LEU A 30 -4.13 0.90 8.23
CA LEU A 30 -4.77 0.96 9.52
C LEU A 30 -3.78 0.52 10.59
N VAL A 31 -3.79 1.17 11.74
CA VAL A 31 -3.04 0.75 12.93
C VAL A 31 -4.03 0.29 13.99
N ILE A 32 -3.91 -0.95 14.43
CA ILE A 32 -4.74 -1.50 15.49
C ILE A 32 -4.36 -0.89 16.83
N GLY A 33 -5.34 -0.44 17.59
CA GLY A 33 -5.17 0.22 18.91
C GLY A 33 -5.54 -0.65 20.11
N LYS A 34 -6.41 -1.63 19.89
CA LYS A 34 -6.87 -2.54 20.93
C LYS A 34 -6.86 -3.97 20.43
N THR A 35 -6.50 -4.92 21.28
CA THR A 35 -6.59 -6.35 20.94
C THR A 35 -8.03 -6.70 20.55
N CYS A 36 -8.21 -7.32 19.39
CA CYS A 36 -9.51 -7.76 18.91
C CYS A 36 -9.46 -9.17 18.29
N TYR A 37 -10.52 -9.90 18.50
CA TYR A 37 -10.76 -11.24 17.96
C TYR A 37 -12.26 -11.44 17.75
N GLN A 38 -12.66 -11.89 16.57
CA GLN A 38 -14.06 -12.08 16.17
C GLN A 38 -14.90 -10.80 16.34
N VAL A 39 -14.39 -9.68 15.85
CA VAL A 39 -15.05 -8.37 15.88
C VAL A 39 -15.87 -8.20 14.61
N SER A 40 -17.11 -7.70 14.74
CA SER A 40 -17.92 -7.34 13.58
C SER A 40 -17.46 -6.04 12.92
N ALA A 41 -17.79 -5.84 11.64
CA ALA A 41 -17.49 -4.61 10.92
C ALA A 41 -18.09 -3.37 11.61
N GLU A 42 -19.28 -3.50 12.20
CA GLU A 42 -19.98 -2.43 12.94
C GLU A 42 -19.19 -1.95 14.17
N GLU A 43 -18.42 -2.83 14.80
CA GLU A 43 -17.62 -2.53 15.99
C GLU A 43 -16.15 -2.21 15.66
N ALA A 44 -15.69 -2.50 14.45
CA ALA A 44 -14.28 -2.46 14.04
C ALA A 44 -13.62 -1.10 14.26
N SER A 45 -14.35 0.00 14.07
CA SER A 45 -13.83 1.36 14.29
C SER A 45 -13.33 1.60 15.73
N ASN A 46 -13.88 0.91 16.73
CA ASN A 46 -13.47 1.03 18.13
C ASN A 46 -12.08 0.43 18.42
N TYR A 47 -11.52 -0.32 17.48
CA TYR A 47 -10.24 -1.03 17.60
C TYR A 47 -9.12 -0.37 16.79
N ILE A 48 -9.44 0.65 15.99
CA ILE A 48 -8.44 1.39 15.19
C ILE A 48 -7.84 2.49 16.05
N PHE A 49 -6.50 2.54 16.10
CA PHE A 49 -5.75 3.65 16.70
C PHE A 49 -5.67 4.84 15.76
N GLY A 50 -5.42 4.58 14.48
CA GLY A 50 -5.28 5.62 13.48
C GLY A 50 -4.90 5.07 12.11
N TYR A 51 -4.52 5.99 11.24
CA TYR A 51 -4.29 5.76 9.82
C TYR A 51 -2.96 6.36 9.39
N MET A 52 -2.31 5.75 8.43
CA MET A 52 -1.10 6.27 7.79
C MET A 52 -1.05 5.83 6.32
N ILE A 53 -0.07 6.33 5.59
CA ILE A 53 0.20 5.89 4.22
C ILE A 53 1.13 4.69 4.27
N CYS A 54 0.90 3.71 3.39
CA CYS A 54 1.87 2.69 3.05
C CYS A 54 2.11 2.71 1.53
N ASN A 55 3.35 2.52 1.12
CA ASN A 55 3.68 2.15 -0.25
C ASN A 55 4.05 0.67 -0.25
N ASP A 56 3.12 -0.19 -0.71
CA ASP A 56 3.32 -1.65 -0.74
C ASP A 56 4.19 -2.05 -1.94
N ILE A 57 5.48 -1.67 -1.88
CA ILE A 57 6.46 -1.99 -2.92
C ILE A 57 6.48 -3.49 -3.19
N SER A 58 6.41 -3.84 -4.48
CA SER A 58 6.19 -5.20 -4.96
C SER A 58 7.14 -5.56 -6.09
N MET A 59 7.76 -6.72 -5.99
CA MET A 59 8.53 -7.33 -7.10
C MET A 59 7.62 -8.28 -7.87
N ARG A 60 7.07 -7.84 -9.01
CA ARG A 60 6.04 -8.60 -9.73
C ARG A 60 6.54 -9.89 -10.34
N ASP A 61 7.77 -9.92 -10.81
CA ASP A 61 8.43 -11.12 -11.30
C ASP A 61 8.59 -12.19 -10.20
N TRP A 62 8.81 -11.78 -8.95
CA TRP A 62 8.84 -12.69 -7.80
C TRP A 62 7.43 -13.16 -7.40
N GLN A 63 6.43 -12.28 -7.49
CA GLN A 63 5.04 -12.66 -7.21
C GLN A 63 4.49 -13.69 -8.20
N LEU A 64 4.84 -13.52 -9.48
CA LEU A 64 4.34 -14.38 -10.57
C LEU A 64 5.24 -15.58 -10.84
N HIS A 65 6.40 -15.59 -10.26
CA HIS A 65 7.48 -16.58 -10.23
C HIS A 65 7.27 -17.82 -11.11
N ASN A 66 7.42 -17.67 -12.45
CA ASN A 66 7.46 -18.74 -13.46
C ASN A 66 6.46 -19.91 -13.28
N MET A 67 5.48 -19.77 -12.42
CA MET A 67 4.42 -20.72 -12.17
C MET A 67 3.08 -20.10 -12.51
N PRO A 68 2.50 -20.42 -13.67
CA PRO A 68 1.28 -19.76 -14.15
C PRO A 68 0.08 -19.87 -13.22
N ASP A 69 0.12 -20.79 -12.26
CA ASP A 69 -1.00 -21.08 -11.34
C ASP A 69 -0.71 -20.73 -9.87
N ARG A 70 0.39 -20.03 -9.58
CA ARG A 70 0.74 -19.66 -8.19
C ARG A 70 1.17 -18.22 -8.09
N VAL A 71 0.58 -17.52 -7.13
CA VAL A 71 0.98 -16.16 -6.73
C VAL A 71 1.64 -16.24 -5.37
N GLU A 72 2.89 -15.78 -5.29
CA GLU A 72 3.64 -15.67 -4.04
C GLU A 72 3.59 -14.21 -3.58
N LEU A 73 2.86 -13.94 -2.50
CA LEU A 73 2.66 -12.57 -2.01
C LEU A 73 3.65 -12.19 -0.91
N MET A 74 4.23 -13.17 -0.21
CA MET A 74 5.05 -12.89 0.97
C MET A 74 6.43 -12.34 0.57
N ILE A 75 7.25 -13.12 -0.14
CA ILE A 75 8.64 -12.76 -0.47
C ILE A 75 8.67 -11.60 -1.47
N GLY A 76 7.83 -11.65 -2.50
CA GLY A 76 7.75 -10.58 -3.51
C GLY A 76 7.37 -9.20 -2.96
N LYS A 77 6.94 -9.12 -1.70
CA LYS A 77 6.54 -7.89 -1.02
C LYS A 77 7.31 -7.58 0.27
N SER A 78 8.32 -8.39 0.63
CA SER A 78 8.94 -8.34 1.95
C SER A 78 10.45 -8.11 1.94
N HIS A 79 11.01 -7.63 0.82
CA HIS A 79 12.40 -7.20 0.80
C HIS A 79 12.63 -5.99 1.72
N ASP A 80 13.84 -5.85 2.20
CA ASP A 80 14.23 -4.71 3.01
C ASP A 80 13.87 -3.41 2.30
N SER A 81 13.36 -2.43 3.04
CA SER A 81 12.87 -1.14 2.55
C SER A 81 11.57 -1.15 1.72
N HIS A 82 10.96 -2.30 1.43
CA HIS A 82 9.78 -2.40 0.56
C HIS A 82 8.43 -2.08 1.24
N GLY A 83 8.47 -1.47 2.42
CA GLY A 83 7.31 -1.04 3.17
C GLY A 83 7.42 0.38 3.71
N PRO A 84 7.70 1.42 2.88
CA PRO A 84 7.67 2.78 3.38
C PRO A 84 6.31 3.10 3.98
N THR A 85 6.30 3.62 5.23
CA THR A 85 5.08 3.93 5.97
C THR A 85 5.20 5.27 6.68
N GLY A 86 4.08 5.97 6.85
CA GLY A 86 4.02 7.24 7.55
C GLY A 86 3.18 8.28 6.80
N PRO A 87 3.54 9.58 6.85
CA PRO A 87 4.70 10.17 7.54
C PRO A 87 4.54 10.15 9.06
N TRP A 88 3.33 10.02 9.56
CA TRP A 88 2.90 9.85 10.95
C TRP A 88 1.63 9.00 10.98
N ILE A 89 1.18 8.67 12.17
CA ILE A 89 -0.14 8.07 12.39
C ILE A 89 -1.09 9.22 12.75
N VAL A 90 -2.12 9.44 11.92
CA VAL A 90 -3.24 10.33 12.23
C VAL A 90 -4.24 9.51 13.04
N THR A 91 -4.63 9.98 14.22
CA THR A 91 -5.55 9.24 15.09
C THR A 91 -6.92 9.08 14.46
N SER A 92 -7.62 8.01 14.82
CA SER A 92 -8.97 7.75 14.29
C SER A 92 -9.98 8.84 14.63
N GLU A 93 -9.73 9.63 15.67
CA GLU A 93 -10.58 10.77 16.06
C GLU A 93 -10.44 11.96 15.08
N GLU A 94 -9.29 12.08 14.37
CA GLU A 94 -9.03 13.17 13.44
C GLU A 94 -9.51 12.85 12.01
N ILE A 95 -9.75 11.59 11.70
CA ILE A 95 -10.28 11.14 10.39
C ILE A 95 -11.77 10.83 10.56
N ALA A 96 -12.61 11.74 10.11
CA ALA A 96 -14.06 11.62 10.25
C ALA A 96 -14.65 10.41 9.52
N ASP A 97 -14.11 10.11 8.34
CA ASP A 97 -14.51 8.95 7.54
C ASP A 97 -13.29 8.43 6.74
N PRO A 98 -12.75 7.25 7.09
CA PRO A 98 -11.62 6.67 6.37
C PRO A 98 -11.96 6.19 4.96
N HIS A 99 -13.23 6.14 4.60
CA HIS A 99 -13.71 5.72 3.28
C HIS A 99 -14.03 6.91 2.35
N ASN A 100 -13.58 8.12 2.68
CA ASN A 100 -13.79 9.32 1.87
C ASN A 100 -12.51 10.19 1.85
N LEU A 101 -11.39 9.60 1.45
CA LEU A 101 -10.10 10.26 1.35
C LEU A 101 -9.53 10.10 -0.05
N LYS A 102 -9.03 11.20 -0.64
CA LYS A 102 -8.30 11.11 -1.92
C LYS A 102 -6.98 10.40 -1.69
N ILE A 103 -6.66 9.47 -2.59
CA ILE A 103 -5.45 8.66 -2.57
C ILE A 103 -4.75 8.75 -3.94
N ASN A 104 -3.49 9.17 -3.94
CA ASN A 104 -2.72 9.39 -5.17
C ASN A 104 -1.29 8.84 -5.06
N CYS A 105 -0.77 8.36 -6.18
CA CYS A 105 0.64 8.02 -6.33
C CYS A 105 1.21 8.68 -7.59
N TYR A 106 2.43 9.22 -7.44
CA TYR A 106 3.19 9.84 -8.52
C TYR A 106 4.56 9.16 -8.63
N VAL A 107 5.02 8.97 -9.86
CA VAL A 107 6.40 8.58 -10.16
C VAL A 107 7.01 9.69 -11.01
N ASN A 108 8.11 10.30 -10.54
CA ASN A 108 8.78 11.43 -11.20
C ASN A 108 7.80 12.58 -11.54
N ASN A 109 6.89 12.90 -10.61
CA ASN A 109 5.81 13.87 -10.76
C ASN A 109 4.70 13.49 -11.76
N GLU A 110 4.75 12.34 -12.40
CA GLU A 110 3.66 11.83 -13.22
C GLU A 110 2.64 11.10 -12.35
N LEU A 111 1.37 11.51 -12.43
CA LEU A 111 0.27 10.85 -11.72
C LEU A 111 0.05 9.44 -12.26
N ARG A 112 0.25 8.44 -11.42
CA ARG A 112 0.16 7.02 -11.76
C ARG A 112 -1.08 6.34 -11.19
N GLN A 113 -1.43 6.66 -9.94
CA GLN A 113 -2.64 6.15 -9.30
C GLN A 113 -3.43 7.34 -8.74
N SER A 114 -4.75 7.31 -8.91
CA SER A 114 -5.67 8.33 -8.37
C SER A 114 -7.03 7.71 -8.14
N SER A 115 -7.52 7.75 -6.91
CA SER A 115 -8.81 7.20 -6.50
C SER A 115 -9.31 7.86 -5.23
N ASP A 116 -10.33 7.28 -4.69
CA ASP A 116 -10.88 7.57 -3.37
C ASP A 116 -10.88 6.30 -2.53
N THR A 117 -10.66 6.40 -1.22
CA THR A 117 -10.69 5.23 -0.33
C THR A 117 -12.06 4.56 -0.27
N GLY A 118 -13.13 5.25 -0.66
CA GLY A 118 -14.46 4.69 -0.85
C GLY A 118 -14.60 3.72 -2.02
N ASP A 119 -13.61 3.67 -2.92
CA ASP A 119 -13.59 2.70 -4.04
C ASP A 119 -13.09 1.30 -3.62
N MET A 120 -12.74 1.08 -2.36
CA MET A 120 -12.35 -0.23 -1.84
C MET A 120 -13.46 -1.26 -2.06
N ILE A 121 -13.09 -2.48 -2.50
CA ILE A 121 -14.04 -3.60 -2.64
C ILE A 121 -14.49 -4.08 -1.26
N TRP A 122 -13.55 -4.18 -0.33
CA TRP A 122 -13.77 -4.45 1.09
C TRP A 122 -13.30 -3.23 1.87
N ASP A 123 -14.19 -2.65 2.62
CA ASP A 123 -13.85 -1.46 3.41
C ASP A 123 -12.94 -1.79 4.59
N CYS A 124 -12.43 -0.75 5.28
CA CYS A 124 -11.53 -0.90 6.41
C CYS A 124 -12.10 -1.78 7.52
N PHE A 125 -13.39 -1.68 7.76
CA PHE A 125 -14.07 -2.37 8.87
C PHE A 125 -14.34 -3.83 8.52
N GLU A 126 -14.75 -4.11 7.29
CA GLU A 126 -14.90 -5.47 6.76
C GLU A 126 -13.58 -6.24 6.76
N GLN A 127 -12.46 -5.55 6.46
CA GLN A 127 -11.13 -6.16 6.53
C GLN A 127 -10.75 -6.55 7.96
N ILE A 128 -11.07 -5.72 8.97
CA ILE A 128 -10.86 -6.06 10.40
C ILE A 128 -11.74 -7.23 10.81
N GLU A 129 -13.02 -7.23 10.45
CA GLU A 129 -13.93 -8.36 10.72
C GLU A 129 -13.36 -9.66 10.14
N TYR A 130 -12.98 -9.65 8.87
CA TYR A 130 -12.44 -10.83 8.20
C TYR A 130 -11.16 -11.34 8.86
N LEU A 131 -10.18 -10.46 9.10
CA LEU A 131 -8.90 -10.85 9.70
C LEU A 131 -9.07 -11.31 11.15
N SER A 132 -9.87 -10.59 11.94
CA SER A 132 -10.11 -10.94 13.34
C SER A 132 -10.91 -12.24 13.51
N SER A 133 -11.64 -12.68 12.49
CA SER A 133 -12.33 -13.98 12.52
C SER A 133 -11.33 -15.15 12.53
N ALA A 134 -10.15 -14.96 11.95
CA ALA A 134 -9.13 -16.01 11.80
C ALA A 134 -7.97 -15.87 12.82
N MET A 135 -7.64 -14.63 13.24
CA MET A 135 -6.48 -14.39 14.12
C MET A 135 -6.74 -13.23 15.09
N THR A 136 -6.07 -13.26 16.22
CA THR A 136 -6.08 -12.12 17.15
C THR A 136 -5.23 -10.98 16.61
N LEU A 137 -5.84 -9.84 16.34
CA LEU A 137 -5.12 -8.60 16.03
C LEU A 137 -4.72 -7.89 17.34
N LYS A 138 -3.52 -7.31 17.35
CA LYS A 138 -2.93 -6.69 18.55
C LYS A 138 -2.62 -5.22 18.31
N PRO A 139 -2.55 -4.41 19.38
CA PRO A 139 -2.06 -3.03 19.25
C PRO A 139 -0.71 -2.95 18.56
N GLY A 140 -0.65 -2.09 17.53
CA GLY A 140 0.53 -1.93 16.69
C GLY A 140 0.54 -2.82 15.43
N ASP A 141 -0.39 -3.76 15.27
CA ASP A 141 -0.56 -4.44 13.98
C ASP A 141 -1.00 -3.43 12.92
N ILE A 142 -0.42 -3.57 11.72
CA ILE A 142 -0.70 -2.71 10.57
C ILE A 142 -1.43 -3.54 9.52
N ILE A 143 -2.57 -3.04 9.06
CA ILE A 143 -3.33 -3.62 7.94
C ILE A 143 -3.20 -2.66 6.77
N THR A 144 -2.65 -3.13 5.66
CA THR A 144 -2.62 -2.41 4.38
C THR A 144 -3.83 -2.83 3.57
N THR A 145 -4.58 -1.84 3.04
CA THR A 145 -5.96 -2.05 2.58
C THR A 145 -6.09 -2.37 1.09
N GLY A 146 -4.98 -2.47 0.38
CA GLY A 146 -4.97 -2.66 -1.06
C GLY A 146 -4.85 -1.34 -1.82
N THR A 147 -4.40 -1.45 -3.05
CA THR A 147 -4.02 -0.31 -3.89
C THR A 147 -5.03 -0.05 -5.00
N PRO A 148 -5.30 1.22 -5.37
CA PRO A 148 -6.14 1.56 -6.50
C PRO A 148 -5.47 1.22 -7.85
N PRO A 149 -6.22 1.23 -8.97
CA PRO A 149 -5.67 1.03 -10.31
C PRO A 149 -4.54 2.01 -10.64
N GLY A 150 -3.62 1.60 -11.53
CA GLY A 150 -2.55 2.46 -12.04
C GLY A 150 -1.15 2.05 -11.61
N SER A 151 -0.99 0.98 -10.81
CA SER A 151 0.33 0.38 -10.55
C SER A 151 1.03 -0.04 -11.84
N GLY A 152 2.32 -0.29 -11.80
CA GLY A 152 3.12 -0.68 -12.97
C GLY A 152 2.62 -1.96 -13.63
N PHE A 153 2.08 -2.87 -12.84
CA PHE A 153 1.49 -4.14 -13.30
C PHE A 153 0.04 -3.99 -13.79
N SER A 154 -0.65 -2.92 -13.41
CA SER A 154 -2.04 -2.72 -13.81
C SER A 154 -2.17 -2.42 -15.30
N PRO A 155 -3.08 -3.08 -16.05
CA PRO A 155 -3.40 -2.70 -17.42
C PRO A 155 -4.19 -1.38 -17.50
N ARG A 156 -4.52 -0.77 -16.37
CA ARG A 156 -5.31 0.45 -16.24
C ARG A 156 -4.43 1.58 -15.73
N GLY A 157 -4.59 2.76 -16.32
CA GLY A 157 -3.94 3.98 -15.85
C GLY A 157 -4.61 4.56 -14.59
N ALA A 158 -4.15 5.74 -14.16
CA ALA A 158 -4.61 6.43 -12.96
C ALA A 158 -6.14 6.67 -12.93
N SER A 159 -6.77 6.80 -14.08
CA SER A 159 -8.24 6.98 -14.21
C SER A 159 -9.04 5.67 -14.09
N GLY A 160 -8.40 4.53 -13.84
CA GLY A 160 -9.04 3.22 -13.83
C GLY A 160 -9.44 2.71 -15.23
N LYS A 161 -9.21 3.48 -16.29
CA LYS A 161 -9.48 3.10 -17.69
C LYS A 161 -8.25 2.42 -18.31
N ALA A 162 -8.48 1.58 -19.33
CA ALA A 162 -7.38 0.98 -20.06
C ALA A 162 -6.46 2.07 -20.64
N ASP A 163 -5.20 2.07 -20.25
CA ASP A 163 -4.23 3.07 -20.69
C ASP A 163 -3.55 2.58 -21.98
N LYS A 164 -4.18 2.88 -23.10
CA LYS A 164 -3.65 2.55 -24.43
C LYS A 164 -2.49 3.48 -24.87
N GLU A 165 -2.29 4.56 -24.12
CA GLU A 165 -1.27 5.58 -24.42
C GLU A 165 -0.03 5.47 -23.55
N ARG A 166 -0.03 4.60 -22.56
CA ARG A 166 1.09 4.40 -21.65
C ARG A 166 2.29 3.88 -22.42
N LYS A 167 3.18 4.81 -22.75
CA LYS A 167 4.44 4.51 -23.43
C LYS A 167 5.57 4.50 -22.41
N GLY A 168 6.37 3.44 -22.41
CA GLY A 168 7.59 3.37 -21.63
C GLY A 168 7.57 2.35 -20.50
N ASN A 169 8.65 2.34 -19.75
CA ASN A 169 8.82 1.46 -18.61
C ASN A 169 7.84 1.84 -17.52
N VAL A 170 7.01 0.90 -17.11
CA VAL A 170 5.96 1.10 -16.10
C VAL A 170 6.44 0.71 -14.70
N PHE A 171 7.56 -0.01 -14.62
CA PHE A 171 8.19 -0.41 -13.37
C PHE A 171 9.26 0.59 -12.94
N LEU A 172 9.57 0.57 -11.65
CA LEU A 172 10.50 1.48 -11.02
C LEU A 172 11.96 1.15 -11.37
N GLU A 173 12.73 2.20 -11.63
CA GLU A 173 14.16 2.10 -11.89
C GLU A 173 14.98 2.94 -10.89
N PRO A 174 16.24 2.59 -10.65
CA PRO A 174 17.12 3.41 -9.81
C PRO A 174 17.16 4.87 -10.28
N GLY A 175 16.94 5.80 -9.36
CA GLY A 175 16.81 7.23 -9.62
C GLY A 175 15.38 7.74 -9.61
N ASP A 176 14.38 6.88 -9.77
CA ASP A 176 12.97 7.29 -9.68
C ASP A 176 12.62 7.81 -8.28
N LEU A 177 11.68 8.77 -8.26
CA LEU A 177 11.04 9.28 -7.05
C LEU A 177 9.59 8.86 -7.02
N VAL A 178 9.19 8.12 -5.99
CA VAL A 178 7.81 7.73 -5.76
C VAL A 178 7.22 8.58 -4.66
N LYS A 179 6.13 9.29 -4.95
CA LYS A 179 5.39 10.09 -3.98
C LYS A 179 4.00 9.50 -3.81
N CYS A 180 3.63 9.15 -2.58
CA CYS A 180 2.30 8.72 -2.20
C CYS A 180 1.65 9.79 -1.32
N GLU A 181 0.41 10.13 -1.62
CA GLU A 181 -0.39 11.13 -0.90
C GLU A 181 -1.74 10.55 -0.51
N ILE A 182 -2.17 10.81 0.73
CA ILE A 182 -3.54 10.58 1.17
C ILE A 182 -4.04 11.84 1.87
N GLU A 183 -5.23 12.27 1.47
CA GLU A 183 -5.92 13.43 2.03
C GLU A 183 -5.98 13.32 3.55
N SER A 184 -5.78 14.44 4.25
CA SER A 184 -5.77 14.55 5.72
C SER A 184 -4.69 13.73 6.45
N ILE A 185 -3.91 12.89 5.75
CA ILE A 185 -2.81 12.11 6.35
C ILE A 185 -1.46 12.73 6.00
N GLY A 186 -1.24 13.07 4.72
CA GLY A 186 0.00 13.71 4.31
C GLY A 186 0.64 13.07 3.09
N THR A 187 1.97 13.02 3.09
CA THR A 187 2.77 12.57 1.92
C THR A 187 4.00 11.83 2.37
N ILE A 188 4.32 10.73 1.71
CA ILE A 188 5.62 10.05 1.79
C ILE A 188 6.32 10.13 0.44
N VAL A 189 7.66 10.19 0.45
CA VAL A 189 8.46 10.31 -0.78
C VAL A 189 9.69 9.43 -0.66
N ASN A 190 9.85 8.49 -1.58
CA ASN A 190 10.94 7.53 -1.55
C ASN A 190 11.71 7.56 -2.87
N LYS A 191 13.03 7.60 -2.78
CA LYS A 191 13.90 7.44 -3.94
C LYS A 191 14.25 5.97 -4.13
N ILE A 192 14.21 5.52 -5.37
CA ILE A 192 14.64 4.17 -5.72
C ILE A 192 16.17 4.19 -5.92
N ILE A 193 16.84 3.28 -5.23
CA ILE A 193 18.29 3.08 -5.35
C ILE A 193 18.61 1.65 -5.77
N LEU A 194 19.77 1.42 -6.38
CA LEU A 194 20.26 0.08 -6.67
C LEU A 194 20.78 -0.56 -5.39
N GLY A 195 20.44 -1.84 -5.15
CA GLY A 195 20.92 -2.66 -4.05
C GLY A 195 22.13 -3.50 -4.41
#